data_1340571d949cc1ed29d2f2ec8f3e0417
#
_entry.id   1340571d949cc1ed29d2f2ec8f3e0417
#
_cell.length_a   1.000
_cell.length_b   1.000
_cell.length_c   1.000
_cell.angle_alpha   90.00
_cell.angle_beta   90.00
_cell.angle_gamma   90.00
#
_symmetry.space_group_name_H-M   'P 1'
#
loop_
_entity.id
_entity.type
_entity.pdbx_description
1 polymer ?
#
loop_
_entity_poly.entity_id
_entity_poly.type
_entity_poly.pdbx_seq_one_letter_code
_entity_poly.pdbx_strand_id
1 'polypeptide(L)'
;LNCLPQGKLEELARDSFYLRSLKAVEAEFRRDVQIHDEVKKRKIAYFSMEFGIHESLRIFSGGLGVLAGDHLKAASDLHLPLVGIGLLYRQGYFRQVLDRNGWQQERYPENEIHNMPITRACDPHGKEVTISFPLIDRVVSAAVWVLKVGNVPLILLDTEIPQNPPELRILTWRLYGGDVRNRIHQELLLGVGGYKALVAMGYEPEVCHMNEGHAAFLSLARIAHLVQAYGYDMDTALEIVWRSNVFTTHTPVPAGNEIFDLDLIRPYLAPLCGEAGVDVERMLKWGIPINERNTSKRMSMTVLGLRLANFSNAVSRLHGDVARSMWKDLWPGRALDEIPIGHITNGVHPASWIATRKRVIFDHYLSADWLMRPNRERLAERLEQVPDYELWSAHELCRQSLVRYVRLHQQHSLKCVVTDPGECGKAVLDPNILTVGFARRFATYKRGTLLLRYPDRLLKLLRNPTMPVQFIFAGKAHPADDSGKSLIQQLVQFARQNGVSDRLIFLEDYDIGMARKLVQGVDVWLNNPRRPQEASGTSGMKAAINGVLNLRSEERRVGKECRSRW
;
A
#
# COMPACT_ATOMS: atom_id res chain seq x y z
N LEU A 1 -8.46 -15.22 -16.57
CA LEU A 1 -9.24 -15.88 -17.62
C LEU A 1 -8.76 -15.47 -19.01
N ASN A 2 -8.53 -14.18 -19.26
CA ASN A 2 -8.12 -13.67 -20.59
C ASN A 2 -6.78 -14.23 -21.09
N CYS A 3 -5.95 -14.82 -20.22
CA CYS A 3 -4.67 -15.44 -20.59
C CYS A 3 -4.75 -16.96 -20.72
N LEU A 4 -5.92 -17.58 -20.53
CA LEU A 4 -6.09 -19.01 -20.70
C LEU A 4 -6.29 -19.35 -22.19
N PRO A 5 -5.61 -20.42 -22.69
CA PRO A 5 -5.89 -20.93 -24.03
C PRO A 5 -7.35 -21.31 -24.21
N GLN A 6 -7.92 -21.06 -25.40
CA GLN A 6 -9.32 -21.34 -25.71
C GLN A 6 -9.69 -22.82 -25.42
N GLY A 7 -8.81 -23.77 -25.79
CA GLY A 7 -9.04 -25.19 -25.53
C GLY A 7 -9.15 -25.53 -24.03
N LYS A 8 -8.47 -24.77 -23.15
CA LYS A 8 -8.60 -24.97 -21.69
C LYS A 8 -9.94 -24.43 -21.19
N LEU A 9 -10.41 -23.32 -21.74
CA LEU A 9 -11.74 -22.79 -21.42
C LEU A 9 -12.85 -23.75 -21.84
N GLU A 10 -12.73 -24.38 -23.01
CA GLU A 10 -13.68 -25.40 -23.51
C GLU A 10 -13.67 -26.67 -22.66
N GLU A 11 -12.50 -27.12 -22.20
CA GLU A 11 -12.37 -28.22 -21.25
C GLU A 11 -13.11 -27.92 -19.94
N LEU A 12 -12.83 -26.74 -19.33
CA LEU A 12 -13.48 -26.31 -18.10
C LEU A 12 -14.99 -26.11 -18.24
N ALA A 13 -15.45 -25.67 -19.42
CA ALA A 13 -16.88 -25.54 -19.71
C ALA A 13 -17.62 -26.88 -19.81
N ARG A 14 -16.91 -27.99 -19.97
CA ARG A 14 -17.47 -29.37 -19.96
C ARG A 14 -17.32 -30.07 -18.59
N ASP A 15 -16.49 -29.52 -17.69
CA ASP A 15 -16.28 -30.08 -16.37
C ASP A 15 -17.42 -29.69 -15.42
N SER A 16 -18.28 -30.67 -15.10
CA SER A 16 -19.45 -30.46 -14.25
C SER A 16 -19.09 -30.13 -12.78
N PHE A 17 -17.93 -30.57 -12.28
CA PHE A 17 -17.45 -30.22 -10.95
C PHE A 17 -16.96 -28.77 -10.90
N TYR A 18 -16.18 -28.37 -11.90
CA TYR A 18 -15.74 -26.98 -12.03
C TYR A 18 -16.94 -26.03 -12.16
N LEU A 19 -17.92 -26.34 -13.02
CA LEU A 19 -19.10 -25.50 -13.21
C LEU A 19 -19.96 -25.37 -11.94
N ARG A 20 -20.09 -26.44 -11.15
CA ARG A 20 -20.79 -26.37 -9.85
C ARG A 20 -20.06 -25.47 -8.87
N SER A 21 -18.73 -25.60 -8.78
CA SER A 21 -17.89 -24.75 -7.93
C SER A 21 -17.96 -23.29 -8.37
N LEU A 22 -17.90 -23.02 -9.67
CA LEU A 22 -18.02 -21.68 -10.23
C LEU A 22 -19.39 -21.06 -9.90
N LYS A 23 -20.49 -21.80 -10.08
CA LYS A 23 -21.85 -21.34 -9.74
C LYS A 23 -22.02 -21.05 -8.24
N ALA A 24 -21.40 -21.86 -7.38
CA ALA A 24 -21.44 -21.61 -5.94
C ALA A 24 -20.71 -20.31 -5.56
N VAL A 25 -19.51 -20.10 -6.09
CA VAL A 25 -18.75 -18.86 -5.91
C VAL A 25 -19.48 -17.65 -6.50
N GLU A 26 -20.09 -17.79 -7.69
CA GLU A 26 -20.90 -16.74 -8.30
C GLU A 26 -22.11 -16.38 -7.44
N ALA A 27 -22.82 -17.37 -6.89
CA ALA A 27 -23.97 -17.15 -6.03
C ALA A 27 -23.59 -16.45 -4.71
N GLU A 28 -22.45 -16.81 -4.11
CA GLU A 28 -21.90 -16.15 -2.95
C GLU A 28 -21.52 -14.68 -3.28
N PHE A 29 -20.79 -14.46 -4.36
CA PHE A 29 -20.40 -13.14 -4.84
C PHE A 29 -21.63 -12.25 -5.12
N ARG A 30 -22.65 -12.79 -5.80
CA ARG A 30 -23.88 -12.04 -6.08
C ARG A 30 -24.63 -11.66 -4.82
N ARG A 31 -24.67 -12.53 -3.80
CA ARG A 31 -25.26 -12.20 -2.49
C ARG A 31 -24.53 -11.06 -1.82
N ASP A 32 -23.22 -11.11 -1.77
CA ASP A 32 -22.40 -10.08 -1.15
C ASP A 32 -22.53 -8.73 -1.86
N VAL A 33 -22.63 -8.72 -3.19
CA VAL A 33 -22.80 -7.50 -3.98
C VAL A 33 -24.25 -7.00 -3.98
N GLN A 34 -25.26 -7.88 -3.99
CA GLN A 34 -26.68 -7.49 -4.03
C GLN A 34 -27.20 -6.89 -2.72
N ILE A 35 -26.68 -7.34 -1.58
CA ILE A 35 -27.07 -6.80 -0.26
C ILE A 35 -26.76 -5.31 -0.14
N HIS A 36 -25.89 -4.75 -1.01
CA HIS A 36 -25.29 -3.44 -0.81
C HIS A 36 -25.44 -2.44 -1.96
N ASP A 37 -26.18 -2.77 -3.00
CA ASP A 37 -26.54 -1.83 -4.08
C ASP A 37 -27.39 -0.64 -3.56
N GLU A 38 -27.91 -0.75 -2.33
CA GLU A 38 -28.64 0.34 -1.66
C GLU A 38 -27.76 1.44 -1.05
N VAL A 39 -26.42 1.25 -1.00
CA VAL A 39 -25.51 2.30 -0.54
C VAL A 39 -25.28 3.32 -1.68
N LYS A 40 -26.40 3.93 -2.12
CA LYS A 40 -26.41 4.90 -3.22
C LYS A 40 -25.73 6.23 -2.89
N LYS A 41 -25.48 6.54 -1.60
CA LYS A 41 -24.82 7.80 -1.20
C LYS A 41 -23.46 7.50 -0.57
N ARG A 42 -22.40 7.61 -1.37
CA ARG A 42 -21.03 7.53 -0.86
C ARG A 42 -20.67 8.83 -0.16
N LYS A 43 -20.53 8.76 1.16
CA LYS A 43 -20.33 9.94 2.03
C LYS A 43 -18.87 10.20 2.35
N ILE A 44 -18.01 9.19 2.22
CA ILE A 44 -16.59 9.26 2.56
C ILE A 44 -15.76 9.02 1.30
N ALA A 45 -14.93 9.99 0.93
CA ALA A 45 -13.99 9.87 -0.19
C ALA A 45 -12.55 9.71 0.36
N TYR A 46 -11.90 8.59 0.05
CA TYR A 46 -10.56 8.25 0.52
C TYR A 46 -9.55 8.37 -0.63
N PHE A 47 -8.67 9.35 -0.54
CA PHE A 47 -7.67 9.67 -1.57
C PHE A 47 -6.32 9.09 -1.21
N SER A 48 -5.74 8.30 -2.12
CA SER A 48 -4.40 7.74 -1.96
C SER A 48 -3.67 7.64 -3.30
N MET A 49 -2.37 7.93 -3.29
CA MET A 49 -1.52 7.81 -4.47
C MET A 49 -1.38 6.35 -4.93
N GLU A 50 -1.57 5.38 -4.04
CA GLU A 50 -1.36 3.96 -4.32
C GLU A 50 -2.36 3.06 -3.58
N PHE A 51 -2.75 1.95 -4.24
CA PHE A 51 -3.66 0.94 -3.68
C PHE A 51 -3.14 -0.48 -3.95
N GLY A 52 -2.76 -1.19 -2.91
CA GLY A 52 -2.32 -2.58 -2.96
C GLY A 52 -3.49 -3.55 -2.76
N ILE A 53 -4.26 -3.81 -3.79
CA ILE A 53 -5.46 -4.67 -3.75
C ILE A 53 -5.11 -6.13 -4.01
N HIS A 54 -4.42 -6.39 -5.12
CA HIS A 54 -4.09 -7.73 -5.60
C HIS A 54 -2.82 -7.68 -6.46
N GLU A 55 -2.10 -8.81 -6.58
CA GLU A 55 -0.88 -8.92 -7.40
C GLU A 55 -1.10 -8.66 -8.89
N SER A 56 -2.32 -8.81 -9.39
CA SER A 56 -2.69 -8.48 -10.77
C SER A 56 -2.84 -6.98 -11.03
N LEU A 57 -2.91 -6.15 -9.98
CA LEU A 57 -3.09 -4.71 -10.06
C LEU A 57 -1.84 -4.01 -9.50
N ARG A 58 -0.95 -3.60 -10.40
CA ARG A 58 0.35 -3.03 -10.04
C ARG A 58 0.28 -1.52 -9.86
N ILE A 59 -0.63 -1.05 -9.01
CA ILE A 59 -0.85 0.36 -8.72
C ILE A 59 -0.41 0.73 -7.29
N PHE A 60 0.59 0.04 -6.77
CA PHE A 60 1.20 0.29 -5.45
C PHE A 60 2.69 -0.04 -5.45
N SER A 61 3.43 0.53 -4.51
CA SER A 61 4.87 0.29 -4.32
C SER A 61 5.20 -0.35 -2.98
N GLY A 62 4.50 0.01 -1.92
CA GLY A 62 4.89 -0.35 -0.57
C GLY A 62 3.76 -0.43 0.45
N GLY A 63 4.13 -0.22 1.72
CA GLY A 63 3.24 -0.39 2.86
C GLY A 63 2.04 0.56 2.87
N LEU A 64 2.20 1.79 2.35
CA LEU A 64 1.12 2.77 2.24
C LEU A 64 0.00 2.23 1.34
N GLY A 65 0.36 1.72 0.15
CA GLY A 65 -0.61 1.17 -0.78
C GLY A 65 -1.27 -0.10 -0.27
N VAL A 66 -0.52 -0.98 0.38
CA VAL A 66 -1.09 -2.20 0.98
C VAL A 66 -2.06 -1.85 2.11
N LEU A 67 -1.77 -0.82 2.91
CA LEU A 67 -2.71 -0.32 3.91
C LEU A 67 -3.98 0.24 3.24
N ALA A 68 -3.84 1.07 2.20
CA ALA A 68 -4.99 1.61 1.48
C ALA A 68 -5.86 0.49 0.88
N GLY A 69 -5.24 -0.57 0.34
CA GLY A 69 -5.96 -1.75 -0.15
C GLY A 69 -6.68 -2.51 0.96
N ASP A 70 -6.01 -2.78 2.08
CA ASP A 70 -6.63 -3.43 3.26
C ASP A 70 -7.78 -2.56 3.81
N HIS A 71 -7.64 -1.22 3.79
CA HIS A 71 -8.67 -0.27 4.21
C HIS A 71 -9.93 -0.35 3.35
N LEU A 72 -9.80 -0.38 2.00
CA LEU A 72 -10.97 -0.53 1.12
C LEU A 72 -11.68 -1.87 1.33
N LYS A 73 -10.93 -2.96 1.52
CA LYS A 73 -11.50 -4.28 1.78
C LYS A 73 -12.25 -4.32 3.11
N ALA A 74 -11.65 -3.77 4.18
CA ALA A 74 -12.30 -3.68 5.48
C ALA A 74 -13.54 -2.77 5.44
N ALA A 75 -13.48 -1.66 4.69
CA ALA A 75 -14.63 -0.78 4.48
C ALA A 75 -15.77 -1.50 3.73
N SER A 76 -15.43 -2.36 2.77
CA SER A 76 -16.41 -3.22 2.08
C SER A 76 -17.07 -4.21 3.05
N ASP A 77 -16.28 -4.93 3.85
CA ASP A 77 -16.79 -5.89 4.82
C ASP A 77 -17.70 -5.25 5.89
N LEU A 78 -17.38 -4.02 6.28
CA LEU A 78 -18.15 -3.22 7.23
C LEU A 78 -19.29 -2.41 6.59
N HIS A 79 -19.48 -2.54 5.27
CA HIS A 79 -20.53 -1.82 4.52
C HIS A 79 -20.50 -0.30 4.67
N LEU A 80 -19.28 0.26 4.79
CA LEU A 80 -19.12 1.70 4.92
C LEU A 80 -19.44 2.42 3.60
N PRO A 81 -20.06 3.61 3.63
CA PRO A 81 -20.39 4.41 2.45
C PRO A 81 -19.13 5.12 1.92
N LEU A 82 -18.11 4.33 1.56
CA LEU A 82 -16.79 4.81 1.15
C LEU A 82 -16.58 4.65 -0.35
N VAL A 83 -15.85 5.61 -0.96
CA VAL A 83 -15.30 5.54 -2.30
C VAL A 83 -13.79 5.83 -2.25
N GLY A 84 -12.98 5.01 -2.91
CA GLY A 84 -11.55 5.24 -3.06
C GLY A 84 -11.22 6.06 -4.31
N ILE A 85 -10.19 6.91 -4.26
CA ILE A 85 -9.70 7.69 -5.40
C ILE A 85 -8.19 7.51 -5.53
N GLY A 86 -7.72 7.17 -6.73
CA GLY A 86 -6.31 6.97 -7.03
C GLY A 86 -5.97 7.21 -8.50
N LEU A 87 -4.77 6.81 -8.90
CA LEU A 87 -4.28 6.92 -10.25
C LEU A 87 -4.11 5.51 -10.87
N LEU A 88 -4.41 5.39 -12.17
CA LEU A 88 -4.22 4.17 -12.93
C LEU A 88 -2.85 4.19 -13.60
N TYR A 89 -1.92 3.44 -13.02
CA TYR A 89 -0.55 3.42 -13.55
C TYR A 89 -0.37 2.36 -14.65
N ARG A 90 0.07 2.79 -15.82
CA ARG A 90 0.34 1.92 -16.99
C ARG A 90 1.51 0.98 -16.76
N GLN A 91 2.58 1.44 -16.14
CA GLN A 91 3.76 0.63 -15.81
C GLN A 91 3.82 0.30 -14.31
N GLY A 92 3.04 0.99 -13.49
CA GLY A 92 2.99 0.78 -12.04
C GLY A 92 4.32 1.07 -11.36
N TYR A 93 4.68 0.21 -10.37
CA TYR A 93 6.00 0.17 -9.78
C TYR A 93 6.84 -0.90 -10.50
N PHE A 94 8.17 -0.74 -10.52
CA PHE A 94 9.05 -1.60 -11.33
C PHE A 94 9.02 -3.08 -10.93
N ARG A 95 9.39 -3.94 -11.87
CA ARG A 95 9.83 -5.32 -11.62
C ARG A 95 11.32 -5.32 -11.31
N GLN A 96 11.66 -5.99 -10.22
CA GLN A 96 13.04 -6.16 -9.78
C GLN A 96 13.65 -7.38 -10.43
N VAL A 97 14.83 -7.21 -10.99
CA VAL A 97 15.71 -8.29 -11.47
C VAL A 97 17.09 -8.03 -10.87
N LEU A 98 17.77 -9.05 -10.40
CA LEU A 98 19.15 -8.93 -9.97
C LEU A 98 20.10 -9.29 -11.11
N ASP A 99 21.16 -8.50 -11.28
CA ASP A 99 22.26 -8.88 -12.18
C ASP A 99 23.15 -9.98 -11.58
N ARG A 100 24.17 -10.41 -12.34
CA ARG A 100 25.10 -11.46 -11.90
C ARG A 100 25.85 -11.11 -10.60
N ASN A 101 25.97 -9.82 -10.28
CA ASN A 101 26.63 -9.34 -9.07
C ASN A 101 25.67 -9.17 -7.88
N GLY A 102 24.36 -9.46 -8.07
CA GLY A 102 23.32 -9.26 -7.07
C GLY A 102 22.84 -7.81 -6.98
N TRP A 103 23.18 -6.95 -7.95
CA TRP A 103 22.70 -5.57 -7.98
C TRP A 103 21.31 -5.48 -8.60
N GLN A 104 20.41 -4.70 -7.96
CA GLN A 104 19.05 -4.49 -8.42
C GLN A 104 19.00 -3.70 -9.73
N GLN A 105 18.26 -4.23 -10.70
CA GLN A 105 17.86 -3.59 -11.95
C GLN A 105 16.34 -3.41 -11.96
N GLU A 106 15.86 -2.32 -12.58
CA GLU A 106 14.45 -1.99 -12.69
C GLU A 106 13.94 -2.22 -14.12
N ARG A 107 12.85 -3.00 -14.23
CA ARG A 107 12.12 -3.19 -15.50
C ARG A 107 10.71 -2.66 -15.33
N TYR A 108 10.18 -1.99 -16.36
CA TYR A 108 8.87 -1.34 -16.34
C TYR A 108 7.97 -1.94 -17.44
N PRO A 109 7.46 -3.18 -17.28
CA PRO A 109 6.49 -3.74 -18.22
C PRO A 109 5.18 -2.98 -18.14
N GLU A 110 4.53 -2.81 -19.28
CA GLU A 110 3.21 -2.17 -19.33
C GLU A 110 2.12 -3.12 -18.82
N ASN A 111 1.16 -2.55 -18.12
CA ASN A 111 -0.04 -3.21 -17.68
C ASN A 111 -1.06 -3.22 -18.82
N GLU A 112 -1.58 -4.39 -19.16
CA GLU A 112 -2.65 -4.53 -20.14
C GLU A 112 -3.99 -4.14 -19.51
N ILE A 113 -4.34 -2.86 -19.59
CA ILE A 113 -5.52 -2.29 -18.93
C ILE A 113 -6.81 -2.99 -19.33
N HIS A 114 -6.93 -3.40 -20.59
CA HIS A 114 -8.11 -4.13 -21.08
C HIS A 114 -8.28 -5.52 -20.45
N ASN A 115 -7.22 -6.07 -19.86
CA ASN A 115 -7.25 -7.34 -19.12
C ASN A 115 -7.48 -7.16 -17.62
N MET A 116 -7.57 -5.91 -17.14
CA MET A 116 -7.85 -5.63 -15.74
C MET A 116 -9.37 -5.66 -15.46
N PRO A 117 -9.78 -5.99 -14.23
CA PRO A 117 -11.20 -5.99 -13.83
C PRO A 117 -11.71 -4.56 -13.56
N ILE A 118 -11.48 -3.64 -14.50
CA ILE A 118 -11.89 -2.24 -14.44
C ILE A 118 -12.83 -1.91 -15.59
N THR A 119 -13.72 -0.96 -15.37
CA THR A 119 -14.66 -0.46 -16.37
C THR A 119 -14.58 1.05 -16.47
N ARG A 120 -14.96 1.62 -17.62
CA ARG A 120 -15.10 3.06 -17.75
C ARG A 120 -16.19 3.55 -16.80
N ALA A 121 -15.88 4.64 -16.08
CA ALA A 121 -16.87 5.30 -15.24
C ALA A 121 -17.91 6.03 -16.10
N CYS A 122 -19.16 6.01 -15.65
CA CYS A 122 -20.25 6.76 -16.29
C CYS A 122 -20.84 7.79 -15.32
N ASP A 123 -21.36 8.87 -15.88
CA ASP A 123 -22.16 9.84 -15.16
C ASP A 123 -23.58 9.28 -14.87
N PRO A 124 -24.44 9.99 -14.12
CA PRO A 124 -25.80 9.55 -13.83
C PRO A 124 -26.67 9.33 -15.07
N HIS A 125 -26.27 9.85 -16.23
CA HIS A 125 -26.97 9.69 -17.52
C HIS A 125 -26.40 8.55 -18.38
N GLY A 126 -25.39 7.82 -17.89
CA GLY A 126 -24.76 6.70 -18.57
C GLY A 126 -23.65 7.08 -19.58
N LYS A 127 -23.24 8.34 -19.63
CA LYS A 127 -22.15 8.81 -20.49
C LYS A 127 -20.80 8.59 -19.79
N GLU A 128 -19.81 8.10 -20.54
CA GLU A 128 -18.45 7.95 -20.03
C GLU A 128 -17.85 9.25 -19.51
N VAL A 129 -17.30 9.21 -18.31
CA VAL A 129 -16.70 10.36 -17.64
C VAL A 129 -15.25 10.55 -18.10
N THR A 130 -14.96 11.77 -18.50
CA THR A 130 -13.60 12.30 -18.67
C THR A 130 -13.55 13.64 -17.95
N ILE A 131 -12.56 13.85 -17.12
CA ILE A 131 -12.35 15.11 -16.40
C ILE A 131 -11.23 15.91 -17.03
N SER A 132 -11.25 17.22 -16.83
CA SER A 132 -10.20 18.13 -17.27
C SER A 132 -9.96 19.24 -16.25
N PHE A 133 -8.73 19.70 -16.15
CA PHE A 133 -8.38 20.88 -15.34
C PHE A 133 -7.15 21.59 -15.92
N PRO A 134 -6.99 22.90 -15.63
CA PRO A 134 -5.86 23.67 -16.14
C PRO A 134 -4.55 23.25 -15.49
N LEU A 135 -3.49 23.21 -16.29
CA LEU A 135 -2.12 22.92 -15.87
C LEU A 135 -1.17 23.92 -16.50
N ILE A 136 -0.92 25.03 -15.82
CA ILE A 136 -0.24 26.23 -16.33
C ILE A 136 -0.98 26.84 -17.53
N ASP A 137 -0.43 26.68 -18.74
CA ASP A 137 -0.93 27.16 -20.03
C ASP A 137 -1.66 26.08 -20.85
N ARG A 138 -1.87 24.90 -20.28
CA ARG A 138 -2.47 23.73 -20.93
C ARG A 138 -3.63 23.19 -20.10
N VAL A 139 -4.37 22.30 -20.73
CA VAL A 139 -5.43 21.52 -20.06
C VAL A 139 -5.00 20.07 -20.07
N VAL A 140 -4.98 19.44 -18.91
CA VAL A 140 -4.84 17.99 -18.80
C VAL A 140 -6.22 17.37 -18.66
N SER A 141 -6.42 16.28 -19.39
CA SER A 141 -7.64 15.48 -19.32
C SER A 141 -7.33 14.07 -18.83
N ALA A 142 -8.26 13.45 -18.10
CA ALA A 142 -8.11 12.07 -17.66
C ALA A 142 -9.40 11.28 -17.84
N ALA A 143 -9.25 10.09 -18.37
CA ALA A 143 -10.29 9.07 -18.38
C ALA A 143 -10.51 8.57 -16.94
N VAL A 144 -11.76 8.30 -16.60
CA VAL A 144 -12.12 7.79 -15.28
C VAL A 144 -12.50 6.32 -15.39
N TRP A 145 -11.85 5.49 -14.57
CA TRP A 145 -12.07 4.06 -14.48
C TRP A 145 -12.58 3.67 -13.09
N VAL A 146 -13.32 2.59 -13.01
CA VAL A 146 -13.84 2.06 -11.74
C VAL A 146 -13.39 0.61 -11.59
N LEU A 147 -12.79 0.32 -10.44
CA LEU A 147 -12.56 -1.02 -9.91
C LEU A 147 -13.52 -1.26 -8.74
N LYS A 148 -14.26 -2.35 -8.74
CA LYS A 148 -15.06 -2.76 -7.58
C LYS A 148 -14.20 -3.57 -6.60
N VAL A 149 -14.01 -3.06 -5.39
CA VAL A 149 -13.37 -3.76 -4.26
C VAL A 149 -14.48 -4.20 -3.30
N GLY A 150 -15.08 -5.35 -3.57
CA GLY A 150 -16.35 -5.72 -2.94
C GLY A 150 -17.41 -4.66 -3.25
N ASN A 151 -17.95 -4.02 -2.21
CA ASN A 151 -18.95 -2.96 -2.31
C ASN A 151 -18.36 -1.54 -2.44
N VAL A 152 -17.05 -1.39 -2.30
CA VAL A 152 -16.37 -0.09 -2.37
C VAL A 152 -15.86 0.13 -3.79
N PRO A 153 -16.35 1.17 -4.51
CA PRO A 153 -15.76 1.56 -5.79
C PRO A 153 -14.40 2.24 -5.54
N LEU A 154 -13.39 1.85 -6.31
CA LEU A 154 -12.13 2.54 -6.43
C LEU A 154 -12.09 3.24 -7.79
N ILE A 155 -12.09 4.57 -7.77
CA ILE A 155 -12.00 5.43 -8.96
C ILE A 155 -10.53 5.63 -9.27
N LEU A 156 -10.15 5.40 -10.52
CA LEU A 156 -8.77 5.49 -11.00
C LEU A 156 -8.70 6.44 -12.20
N LEU A 157 -7.77 7.39 -12.17
CA LEU A 157 -7.58 8.39 -13.22
C LEU A 157 -6.44 7.98 -14.15
N ASP A 158 -6.67 8.08 -15.47
CA ASP A 158 -5.73 7.72 -16.53
C ASP A 158 -5.59 8.86 -17.53
N THR A 159 -4.38 9.40 -17.67
CA THR A 159 -4.09 10.49 -18.63
C THR A 159 -3.70 9.98 -20.02
N GLU A 160 -3.55 8.66 -20.22
CA GLU A 160 -3.22 8.06 -21.53
C GLU A 160 -4.47 8.02 -22.42
N ILE A 161 -4.88 9.19 -22.89
CA ILE A 161 -6.04 9.39 -23.77
C ILE A 161 -5.67 10.30 -24.93
N PRO A 162 -6.34 10.16 -26.09
CA PRO A 162 -6.02 10.92 -27.30
C PRO A 162 -6.12 12.45 -27.16
N GLN A 163 -6.95 12.92 -26.24
CA GLN A 163 -7.15 14.37 -25.99
C GLN A 163 -5.89 15.06 -25.43
N ASN A 164 -5.01 14.28 -24.80
CA ASN A 164 -3.77 14.82 -24.28
C ASN A 164 -2.63 14.77 -25.32
N PRO A 165 -1.75 15.78 -25.35
CA PRO A 165 -0.48 15.68 -26.06
C PRO A 165 0.42 14.62 -25.41
N PRO A 166 1.40 14.04 -26.13
CA PRO A 166 2.21 12.91 -25.67
C PRO A 166 2.84 13.10 -24.30
N GLU A 167 3.33 14.29 -23.99
CA GLU A 167 3.98 14.61 -22.72
C GLU A 167 3.02 14.61 -21.51
N LEU A 168 1.73 14.81 -21.71
CA LEU A 168 0.73 14.71 -20.66
C LEU A 168 0.14 13.31 -20.52
N ARG A 169 0.19 12.50 -21.59
CA ARG A 169 -0.27 11.09 -21.52
C ARG A 169 0.55 10.27 -20.54
N ILE A 170 1.85 10.53 -20.44
CA ILE A 170 2.79 9.75 -19.60
C ILE A 170 2.67 10.04 -18.10
N LEU A 171 1.85 11.00 -17.66
CA LEU A 171 1.74 11.39 -16.25
C LEU A 171 1.32 10.23 -15.34
N THR A 172 0.45 9.33 -15.83
CA THR A 172 0.01 8.14 -15.11
C THR A 172 0.73 6.86 -15.54
N TRP A 173 1.94 6.94 -16.13
CA TRP A 173 2.67 5.73 -16.49
C TRP A 173 3.32 5.05 -15.29
N ARG A 174 4.08 5.79 -14.49
CA ARG A 174 4.89 5.25 -13.39
C ARG A 174 4.49 5.84 -12.04
N LEU A 175 4.28 4.97 -11.09
CA LEU A 175 4.13 5.36 -9.69
C LEU A 175 5.48 5.87 -9.17
N TYR A 176 5.51 7.08 -8.62
CA TYR A 176 6.71 7.77 -8.15
C TYR A 176 7.81 7.94 -9.21
N GLY A 177 7.44 7.89 -10.48
CA GLY A 177 8.36 8.07 -11.59
C GLY A 177 8.50 9.53 -12.01
N GLY A 178 9.56 9.81 -12.79
CA GLY A 178 9.84 11.14 -13.32
C GLY A 178 10.52 12.09 -12.32
N ASP A 179 10.50 13.36 -12.67
CA ASP A 179 11.08 14.46 -11.88
C ASP A 179 10.07 15.07 -10.90
N VAL A 180 10.48 16.14 -10.23
CA VAL A 180 9.63 16.89 -9.29
C VAL A 180 8.39 17.47 -9.99
N ARG A 181 8.47 17.85 -11.26
CA ARG A 181 7.32 18.36 -12.02
C ARG A 181 6.27 17.28 -12.23
N ASN A 182 6.70 16.09 -12.59
CA ASN A 182 5.79 14.95 -12.71
C ASN A 182 5.10 14.62 -11.37
N ARG A 183 5.80 14.77 -10.24
CA ARG A 183 5.19 14.63 -8.91
C ARG A 183 4.08 15.66 -8.68
N ILE A 184 4.34 16.93 -8.96
CA ILE A 184 3.31 17.99 -8.87
C ILE A 184 2.09 17.62 -9.73
N HIS A 185 2.32 17.18 -10.97
CA HIS A 185 1.24 16.81 -11.88
C HIS A 185 0.40 15.64 -11.33
N GLN A 186 1.04 14.59 -10.81
CA GLN A 186 0.35 13.45 -10.22
C GLN A 186 -0.47 13.84 -8.98
N GLU A 187 0.06 14.70 -8.12
CA GLU A 187 -0.64 15.16 -6.92
C GLU A 187 -1.82 16.11 -7.25
N LEU A 188 -1.67 16.96 -8.27
CA LEU A 188 -2.78 17.76 -8.79
C LEU A 188 -3.84 16.86 -9.45
N LEU A 189 -3.43 15.88 -10.23
CA LEU A 189 -4.36 14.93 -10.84
C LEU A 189 -5.12 14.14 -9.76
N LEU A 190 -4.42 13.66 -8.72
CA LEU A 190 -5.05 12.94 -7.62
C LEU A 190 -6.04 13.83 -6.85
N GLY A 191 -5.60 15.00 -6.41
CA GLY A 191 -6.41 15.86 -5.57
C GLY A 191 -7.50 16.57 -6.36
N VAL A 192 -7.10 17.38 -7.37
CA VAL A 192 -8.04 18.20 -8.16
C VAL A 192 -8.82 17.33 -9.14
N GLY A 193 -8.12 16.52 -9.93
CA GLY A 193 -8.76 15.62 -10.90
C GLY A 193 -9.66 14.60 -10.22
N GLY A 194 -9.20 14.01 -9.11
CA GLY A 194 -9.97 13.03 -8.33
C GLY A 194 -11.27 13.60 -7.78
N TYR A 195 -11.24 14.82 -7.23
CA TYR A 195 -12.45 15.46 -6.74
C TYR A 195 -13.42 15.84 -7.89
N LYS A 196 -12.89 16.39 -9.00
CA LYS A 196 -13.71 16.64 -10.21
C LYS A 196 -14.35 15.36 -10.75
N ALA A 197 -13.67 14.21 -10.69
CA ALA A 197 -14.24 12.93 -11.09
C ALA A 197 -15.41 12.49 -10.20
N LEU A 198 -15.28 12.66 -8.87
CA LEU A 198 -16.38 12.39 -7.94
C LEU A 198 -17.62 13.22 -8.30
N VAL A 199 -17.46 14.52 -8.47
CA VAL A 199 -18.58 15.42 -8.82
C VAL A 199 -19.21 15.01 -10.16
N ALA A 200 -18.39 14.74 -11.18
CA ALA A 200 -18.88 14.33 -12.50
C ALA A 200 -19.64 12.99 -12.50
N MET A 201 -19.33 12.10 -11.55
CA MET A 201 -20.03 10.84 -11.33
C MET A 201 -21.25 10.96 -10.42
N GLY A 202 -21.56 12.16 -9.93
CA GLY A 202 -22.70 12.42 -9.04
C GLY A 202 -22.45 12.03 -7.56
N TYR A 203 -21.18 11.88 -7.14
CA TYR A 203 -20.84 11.70 -5.74
C TYR A 203 -20.72 13.06 -5.03
N GLU A 204 -21.31 13.15 -3.86
CA GLU A 204 -21.23 14.32 -2.97
C GLU A 204 -20.67 13.89 -1.60
N PRO A 205 -19.33 13.72 -1.49
CA PRO A 205 -18.75 13.26 -0.23
C PRO A 205 -18.90 14.34 0.87
N GLU A 206 -19.42 13.92 2.02
CA GLU A 206 -19.48 14.75 3.22
C GLU A 206 -18.10 14.88 3.86
N VAL A 207 -17.30 13.82 3.79
CA VAL A 207 -15.93 13.75 4.35
C VAL A 207 -14.93 13.36 3.27
N CYS A 208 -13.81 14.09 3.19
CA CYS A 208 -12.68 13.69 2.36
C CYS A 208 -11.47 13.34 3.24
N HIS A 209 -10.93 12.14 3.04
CA HIS A 209 -9.80 11.61 3.79
C HIS A 209 -8.55 11.63 2.91
N MET A 210 -7.56 12.41 3.32
CA MET A 210 -6.24 12.52 2.69
C MET A 210 -5.29 11.49 3.30
N ASN A 211 -4.90 10.50 2.50
CA ASN A 211 -3.88 9.52 2.88
C ASN A 211 -2.51 10.04 2.47
N GLU A 212 -1.82 10.72 3.37
CA GLU A 212 -0.58 11.47 3.20
C GLU A 212 -0.75 12.79 2.42
N GLY A 213 0.32 13.60 2.37
CA GLY A 213 0.36 14.92 1.72
C GLY A 213 0.01 14.90 0.23
N HIS A 214 0.25 13.78 -0.45
CA HIS A 214 -0.02 13.61 -1.89
C HIS A 214 -1.43 14.00 -2.34
N ALA A 215 -2.41 13.93 -1.44
CA ALA A 215 -3.81 14.22 -1.74
C ALA A 215 -4.24 15.65 -1.33
N ALA A 216 -3.36 16.46 -0.74
CA ALA A 216 -3.75 17.72 -0.10
C ALA A 216 -4.38 18.76 -1.05
N PHE A 217 -4.07 18.69 -2.35
CA PHE A 217 -4.69 19.56 -3.35
C PHE A 217 -6.20 19.31 -3.57
N LEU A 218 -6.76 18.22 -3.04
CA LEU A 218 -8.21 18.01 -3.06
C LEU A 218 -8.96 19.14 -2.35
N SER A 219 -8.34 19.74 -1.33
CA SER A 219 -8.93 20.84 -0.56
C SER A 219 -9.19 22.06 -1.44
N LEU A 220 -8.28 22.37 -2.37
CA LEU A 220 -8.47 23.48 -3.34
C LEU A 220 -9.66 23.20 -4.27
N ALA A 221 -9.76 21.98 -4.80
CA ALA A 221 -10.88 21.60 -5.65
C ALA A 221 -12.23 21.64 -4.92
N ARG A 222 -12.25 21.24 -3.64
CA ARG A 222 -13.45 21.34 -2.79
C ARG A 222 -13.87 22.77 -2.55
N ILE A 223 -12.93 23.66 -2.23
CA ILE A 223 -13.21 25.10 -2.07
C ILE A 223 -13.79 25.66 -3.37
N ALA A 224 -13.13 25.40 -4.51
CA ALA A 224 -13.62 25.85 -5.81
C ALA A 224 -15.05 25.38 -6.10
N HIS A 225 -15.34 24.11 -5.83
CA HIS A 225 -16.67 23.54 -6.03
C HIS A 225 -17.74 24.22 -5.14
N LEU A 226 -17.43 24.44 -3.86
CA LEU A 226 -18.36 25.08 -2.92
C LEU A 226 -18.65 26.54 -3.30
N VAL A 227 -17.63 27.27 -3.76
CA VAL A 227 -17.79 28.65 -4.24
C VAL A 227 -18.62 28.68 -5.53
N GLN A 228 -18.29 27.84 -6.52
CA GLN A 228 -18.90 27.88 -7.84
C GLN A 228 -20.30 27.27 -7.88
N ALA A 229 -20.51 26.11 -7.24
CA ALA A 229 -21.77 25.38 -7.31
C ALA A 229 -22.81 25.83 -6.30
N TYR A 230 -22.36 26.27 -5.11
CA TYR A 230 -23.27 26.65 -3.99
C TYR A 230 -23.25 28.15 -3.68
N GLY A 231 -22.36 28.93 -4.31
CA GLY A 231 -22.27 30.37 -4.11
C GLY A 231 -21.77 30.79 -2.71
N TYR A 232 -21.07 29.91 -1.98
CA TYR A 232 -20.48 30.27 -0.71
C TYR A 232 -19.33 31.26 -0.90
N ASP A 233 -19.14 32.15 0.05
CA ASP A 233 -17.92 32.94 0.11
C ASP A 233 -16.71 32.04 0.45
N MET A 234 -15.52 32.52 0.14
CA MET A 234 -14.29 31.74 0.27
C MET A 234 -14.01 31.29 1.72
N ASP A 235 -14.29 32.14 2.71
CA ASP A 235 -13.99 31.82 4.11
C ASP A 235 -14.97 30.76 4.66
N THR A 236 -16.23 30.84 4.26
CA THR A 236 -17.24 29.80 4.54
C THR A 236 -16.87 28.47 3.87
N ALA A 237 -16.48 28.49 2.59
CA ALA A 237 -16.06 27.29 1.88
C ALA A 237 -14.80 26.67 2.52
N LEU A 238 -13.84 27.48 2.93
CA LEU A 238 -12.63 27.03 3.64
C LEU A 238 -12.99 26.36 4.97
N GLU A 239 -13.87 26.94 5.76
CA GLU A 239 -14.31 26.37 7.06
C GLU A 239 -15.04 25.04 6.88
N ILE A 240 -15.91 24.91 5.87
CA ILE A 240 -16.59 23.66 5.53
C ILE A 240 -15.55 22.58 5.15
N VAL A 241 -14.61 22.92 4.29
CA VAL A 241 -13.55 22.00 3.84
C VAL A 241 -12.68 21.58 5.02
N TRP A 242 -12.24 22.51 5.85
CA TRP A 242 -11.43 22.22 7.02
C TRP A 242 -12.14 21.28 7.99
N ARG A 243 -13.41 21.53 8.33
CA ARG A 243 -14.20 20.72 9.25
C ARG A 243 -14.47 19.30 8.77
N SER A 244 -14.50 19.09 7.46
CA SER A 244 -14.89 17.83 6.83
C SER A 244 -13.73 17.10 6.14
N ASN A 245 -12.50 17.58 6.29
CA ASN A 245 -11.30 16.87 5.89
C ASN A 245 -10.68 16.10 7.05
N VAL A 246 -10.18 14.90 6.74
CA VAL A 246 -9.35 14.05 7.59
C VAL A 246 -7.99 13.89 6.95
N PHE A 247 -6.93 13.99 7.73
CA PHE A 247 -5.55 13.80 7.27
C PHE A 247 -4.84 12.71 8.06
N THR A 248 -4.25 11.73 7.36
CA THR A 248 -3.42 10.69 7.98
C THR A 248 -1.99 10.81 7.48
N THR A 249 -1.04 11.04 8.40
CA THR A 249 0.39 11.01 8.08
C THR A 249 1.00 9.64 8.36
N HIS A 250 1.87 9.18 7.46
CA HIS A 250 2.57 7.90 7.53
C HIS A 250 4.08 8.05 7.67
N THR A 251 4.60 9.25 7.47
CA THR A 251 6.03 9.52 7.33
C THR A 251 6.64 9.97 8.66
N PRO A 252 7.53 9.16 9.29
CA PRO A 252 8.10 9.48 10.60
C PRO A 252 9.42 10.28 10.50
N VAL A 253 9.80 10.74 9.31
CA VAL A 253 11.06 11.46 9.06
C VAL A 253 10.84 12.64 8.13
N PRO A 254 11.42 13.83 8.40
CA PRO A 254 11.20 15.03 7.58
C PRO A 254 11.54 14.84 6.10
N ALA A 255 12.64 14.14 5.79
CA ALA A 255 13.11 13.91 4.43
C ALA A 255 12.15 13.05 3.55
N GLY A 256 11.15 12.42 4.14
CA GLY A 256 10.16 11.62 3.41
C GLY A 256 8.88 12.40 3.06
N ASN A 257 8.77 13.67 3.46
CA ASN A 257 7.63 14.52 3.14
C ASN A 257 7.87 15.25 1.82
N GLU A 258 6.82 15.35 0.99
CA GLU A 258 6.90 16.11 -0.27
C GLU A 258 6.98 17.61 0.02
N ILE A 259 7.99 18.23 -0.57
CA ILE A 259 8.27 19.67 -0.44
C ILE A 259 8.57 20.22 -1.83
N PHE A 260 7.91 21.32 -2.20
CA PHE A 260 8.07 21.95 -3.49
C PHE A 260 8.58 23.38 -3.34
N ASP A 261 9.47 23.81 -4.24
CA ASP A 261 9.91 25.20 -4.33
C ASP A 261 8.73 26.08 -4.79
N LEU A 262 8.55 27.25 -4.16
CA LEU A 262 7.42 28.16 -4.42
C LEU A 262 7.41 28.64 -5.88
N ASP A 263 8.57 28.95 -6.43
CA ASP A 263 8.68 29.43 -7.82
C ASP A 263 8.31 28.32 -8.83
N LEU A 264 8.55 27.07 -8.47
CA LEU A 264 8.17 25.93 -9.30
C LEU A 264 6.66 25.66 -9.25
N ILE A 265 6.03 25.70 -8.07
CA ILE A 265 4.64 25.28 -7.90
C ILE A 265 3.62 26.40 -8.18
N ARG A 266 3.99 27.67 -7.97
CA ARG A 266 3.11 28.84 -8.18
C ARG A 266 2.40 28.85 -9.53
N PRO A 267 3.09 28.63 -10.69
CA PRO A 267 2.43 28.61 -11.99
C PRO A 267 1.34 27.55 -12.14
N TYR A 268 1.48 26.40 -11.45
CA TYR A 268 0.50 25.32 -11.47
C TYR A 268 -0.73 25.64 -10.62
N LEU A 269 -0.55 26.34 -9.51
CA LEU A 269 -1.64 26.68 -8.60
C LEU A 269 -2.43 27.91 -9.02
N ALA A 270 -1.81 28.87 -9.71
CA ALA A 270 -2.45 30.13 -10.08
C ALA A 270 -3.77 29.96 -10.85
N PRO A 271 -3.87 29.12 -11.90
CA PRO A 271 -5.15 28.92 -12.61
C PRO A 271 -6.22 28.29 -11.71
N LEU A 272 -5.83 27.29 -10.90
CA LEU A 272 -6.74 26.57 -10.00
C LEU A 272 -7.22 27.46 -8.85
N CYS A 273 -6.34 28.31 -8.33
CA CYS A 273 -6.69 29.29 -7.32
C CYS A 273 -7.65 30.34 -7.89
N GLY A 274 -7.46 30.74 -9.16
CA GLY A 274 -8.39 31.64 -9.87
C GLY A 274 -9.79 31.00 -9.99
N GLU A 275 -9.91 29.73 -10.34
CA GLU A 275 -11.18 28.98 -10.35
C GLU A 275 -11.83 28.95 -8.95
N ALA A 276 -11.03 28.85 -7.89
CA ALA A 276 -11.50 28.77 -6.51
C ALA A 276 -11.78 30.13 -5.86
N GLY A 277 -11.46 31.25 -6.53
CA GLY A 277 -11.54 32.57 -5.94
C GLY A 277 -10.54 32.79 -4.79
N VAL A 278 -9.44 32.02 -4.76
CA VAL A 278 -8.38 32.09 -3.75
C VAL A 278 -7.17 32.82 -4.29
N ASP A 279 -6.61 33.73 -3.50
CA ASP A 279 -5.29 34.30 -3.82
C ASP A 279 -4.21 33.22 -3.75
N VAL A 280 -3.41 33.08 -4.82
CA VAL A 280 -2.36 32.07 -4.90
C VAL A 280 -1.32 32.19 -3.77
N GLU A 281 -0.99 33.42 -3.37
CA GLU A 281 -0.05 33.63 -2.26
C GLU A 281 -0.64 33.20 -0.91
N ARG A 282 -1.95 33.37 -0.72
CA ARG A 282 -2.66 32.83 0.45
C ARG A 282 -2.61 31.28 0.46
N MET A 283 -2.83 30.64 -0.69
CA MET A 283 -2.75 29.18 -0.83
C MET A 283 -1.34 28.66 -0.53
N LEU A 284 -0.31 29.29 -1.09
CA LEU A 284 1.08 28.90 -0.84
C LEU A 284 1.44 29.00 0.66
N LYS A 285 0.97 30.04 1.35
CA LYS A 285 1.18 30.23 2.79
C LYS A 285 0.55 29.13 3.65
N TRP A 286 -0.49 28.44 3.17
CA TRP A 286 -1.05 27.30 3.91
C TRP A 286 -0.09 26.11 3.96
N GLY A 287 0.78 25.95 2.97
CA GLY A 287 1.80 24.89 2.94
C GLY A 287 3.11 25.23 3.65
N ILE A 288 3.23 26.41 4.28
CA ILE A 288 4.45 26.88 4.95
C ILE A 288 4.22 26.99 6.47
N PRO A 289 5.13 26.48 7.32
CA PRO A 289 5.06 26.71 8.77
C PRO A 289 4.95 28.19 9.13
N ILE A 290 4.24 28.53 10.22
CA ILE A 290 3.91 29.91 10.59
C ILE A 290 5.16 30.76 10.82
N ASN A 291 6.16 30.20 11.50
CA ASN A 291 7.46 30.84 11.78
C ASN A 291 8.33 31.05 10.55
N GLU A 292 8.03 30.37 9.43
CA GLU A 292 8.81 30.43 8.19
C GLU A 292 8.11 31.16 7.05
N ARG A 293 6.88 31.67 7.23
CA ARG A 293 6.03 32.22 6.16
C ARG A 293 6.67 33.36 5.34
N ASN A 294 7.56 34.11 5.95
CA ASN A 294 8.22 35.23 5.30
C ASN A 294 9.64 34.92 4.80
N THR A 295 10.17 33.73 5.13
CA THR A 295 11.54 33.35 4.83
C THR A 295 11.66 32.11 3.98
N SER A 296 10.69 31.17 4.08
CA SER A 296 10.72 29.93 3.32
C SER A 296 10.40 30.18 1.84
N LYS A 297 11.22 29.56 0.99
CA LYS A 297 10.97 29.46 -0.46
C LYS A 297 10.32 28.13 -0.85
N ARG A 298 9.82 27.37 0.12
CA ARG A 298 9.29 26.01 -0.07
C ARG A 298 7.99 25.84 0.68
N MET A 299 7.08 25.05 0.09
CA MET A 299 5.87 24.58 0.76
C MET A 299 5.90 23.06 0.93
N SER A 300 5.36 22.58 2.05
CA SER A 300 5.20 21.17 2.36
C SER A 300 3.75 20.73 2.14
N MET A 301 3.57 19.62 1.43
CA MET A 301 2.26 19.03 1.21
C MET A 301 1.65 18.47 2.50
N THR A 302 2.49 17.97 3.42
CA THR A 302 2.04 17.54 4.76
C THR A 302 1.53 18.72 5.58
N VAL A 303 2.22 19.87 5.55
CA VAL A 303 1.77 21.11 6.23
C VAL A 303 0.43 21.57 5.66
N LEU A 304 0.28 21.53 4.33
CA LEU A 304 -0.98 21.86 3.66
C LEU A 304 -2.11 20.93 4.13
N GLY A 305 -1.87 19.61 4.15
CA GLY A 305 -2.85 18.62 4.61
C GLY A 305 -3.25 18.84 6.08
N LEU A 306 -2.27 19.04 6.98
CA LEU A 306 -2.51 19.28 8.40
C LEU A 306 -3.32 20.56 8.65
N ARG A 307 -3.14 21.61 7.84
CA ARG A 307 -3.85 22.88 8.00
C ARG A 307 -5.25 22.88 7.44
N LEU A 308 -5.48 22.09 6.40
CA LEU A 308 -6.77 22.00 5.72
C LEU A 308 -7.61 20.79 6.18
N ALA A 309 -7.23 20.18 7.33
CA ALA A 309 -7.98 19.13 7.98
C ALA A 309 -8.16 19.41 9.47
N ASN A 310 -9.38 19.31 9.96
CA ASN A 310 -9.68 19.43 11.38
C ASN A 310 -9.25 18.16 12.16
N PHE A 311 -9.36 17.00 11.52
CA PHE A 311 -8.98 15.72 12.12
C PHE A 311 -7.68 15.22 11.49
N SER A 312 -6.63 15.12 12.32
CA SER A 312 -5.33 14.62 11.87
C SER A 312 -4.86 13.49 12.77
N ASN A 313 -4.34 12.42 12.17
CA ASN A 313 -3.80 11.30 12.92
C ASN A 313 -2.53 10.72 12.30
N ALA A 314 -1.68 10.22 13.18
CA ALA A 314 -0.58 9.33 12.89
C ALA A 314 -1.03 7.86 12.96
N VAL A 315 -0.20 6.92 12.50
CA VAL A 315 -0.56 5.52 12.28
C VAL A 315 -0.09 4.55 13.38
N SER A 316 0.37 5.07 14.50
CA SER A 316 0.62 4.35 15.75
C SER A 316 0.84 5.37 16.88
N ARG A 317 0.75 4.93 18.14
CA ARG A 317 0.99 5.78 19.31
C ARG A 317 2.38 6.44 19.26
N LEU A 318 3.44 5.63 19.03
CA LEU A 318 4.81 6.16 18.90
C LEU A 318 4.93 7.16 17.75
N HIS A 319 4.28 6.87 16.61
CA HIS A 319 4.28 7.79 15.47
C HIS A 319 3.51 9.08 15.80
N GLY A 320 2.47 9.03 16.61
CA GLY A 320 1.77 10.21 17.12
C GLY A 320 2.71 11.15 17.87
N ASP A 321 3.53 10.59 18.79
CA ASP A 321 4.52 11.37 19.54
C ASP A 321 5.58 11.98 18.60
N VAL A 322 6.06 11.22 17.61
CA VAL A 322 7.02 11.70 16.60
C VAL A 322 6.41 12.78 15.72
N ALA A 323 5.17 12.60 15.23
CA ALA A 323 4.48 13.55 14.37
C ALA A 323 4.21 14.86 15.10
N ARG A 324 3.74 14.83 16.36
CA ARG A 324 3.58 16.04 17.18
C ARG A 324 4.88 16.79 17.34
N SER A 325 5.98 16.09 17.66
CA SER A 325 7.30 16.70 17.76
C SER A 325 7.79 17.31 16.45
N MET A 326 7.55 16.63 15.33
CA MET A 326 7.96 17.06 13.98
C MET A 326 7.22 18.31 13.52
N TRP A 327 5.93 18.41 13.83
CA TRP A 327 5.04 19.46 13.33
C TRP A 327 4.65 20.51 14.39
N LYS A 328 5.33 20.55 15.55
CA LYS A 328 5.02 21.47 16.66
C LYS A 328 4.95 22.95 16.24
N ASP A 329 5.78 23.34 15.27
CA ASP A 329 5.89 24.72 14.81
C ASP A 329 4.65 25.20 14.00
N LEU A 330 3.72 24.28 13.68
CA LEU A 330 2.42 24.64 13.11
C LEU A 330 1.45 25.22 14.16
N TRP A 331 1.70 24.92 15.43
CA TRP A 331 0.88 25.38 16.56
C TRP A 331 1.77 26.04 17.64
N PRO A 332 2.33 27.24 17.36
CA PRO A 332 3.20 27.93 18.30
C PRO A 332 2.46 28.22 19.61
N GLY A 333 3.17 28.00 20.72
CA GLY A 333 2.63 28.22 22.05
C GLY A 333 1.83 27.04 22.65
N ARG A 334 1.59 25.95 21.90
CA ARG A 334 0.96 24.74 22.44
C ARG A 334 2.00 23.77 23.00
N ALA A 335 1.64 23.08 24.08
CA ALA A 335 2.40 21.93 24.57
C ALA A 335 2.32 20.74 23.57
N LEU A 336 3.29 19.81 23.60
CA LEU A 336 3.36 18.71 22.63
C LEU A 336 2.12 17.79 22.66
N ASP A 337 1.53 17.58 23.80
CA ASP A 337 0.33 16.78 24.03
C ASP A 337 -0.97 17.49 23.58
N GLU A 338 -0.95 18.82 23.45
CA GLU A 338 -2.06 19.63 22.96
C GLU A 338 -2.06 19.80 21.43
N ILE A 339 -0.99 19.38 20.74
CA ILE A 339 -0.93 19.42 19.28
C ILE A 339 -2.00 18.46 18.70
N PRO A 340 -2.90 18.96 17.82
CA PRO A 340 -4.08 18.20 17.38
C PRO A 340 -3.72 17.11 16.35
N ILE A 341 -2.72 16.29 16.65
CA ILE A 341 -2.36 15.09 15.89
C ILE A 341 -2.58 13.89 16.81
N GLY A 342 -3.70 13.21 16.62
CA GLY A 342 -4.01 11.97 17.32
C GLY A 342 -3.23 10.78 16.76
N HIS A 343 -3.62 9.57 17.15
CA HIS A 343 -3.13 8.35 16.51
C HIS A 343 -4.24 7.32 16.36
N ILE A 344 -4.23 6.65 15.22
CA ILE A 344 -5.03 5.45 14.97
C ILE A 344 -4.06 4.39 14.46
N THR A 345 -3.88 3.30 15.22
CA THR A 345 -2.95 2.25 14.84
C THR A 345 -3.41 1.58 13.56
N ASN A 346 -2.52 1.48 12.56
CA ASN A 346 -2.82 0.79 11.31
C ASN A 346 -3.29 -0.63 11.57
N GLY A 347 -4.37 -1.02 10.93
CA GLY A 347 -4.88 -2.39 10.88
C GLY A 347 -4.40 -3.14 9.64
N VAL A 348 -4.91 -4.36 9.52
CA VAL A 348 -4.76 -5.23 8.36
C VAL A 348 -6.11 -5.87 8.07
N HIS A 349 -6.36 -6.24 6.83
CA HIS A 349 -7.57 -6.99 6.45
C HIS A 349 -7.34 -8.50 6.66
N PRO A 350 -7.82 -9.13 7.75
CA PRO A 350 -7.42 -10.50 8.12
C PRO A 350 -7.69 -11.52 7.02
N ALA A 351 -8.85 -11.45 6.36
CA ALA A 351 -9.25 -12.38 5.32
C ALA A 351 -8.29 -12.40 4.11
N SER A 352 -7.61 -11.28 3.82
CA SER A 352 -6.58 -11.22 2.76
C SER A 352 -5.28 -11.92 3.13
N TRP A 353 -4.95 -12.03 4.42
CA TRP A 353 -3.62 -12.44 4.87
C TRP A 353 -3.58 -13.80 5.54
N ILE A 354 -4.70 -14.27 6.09
CA ILE A 354 -4.76 -15.58 6.72
C ILE A 354 -4.63 -16.71 5.68
N ALA A 355 -3.92 -17.77 6.03
CA ALA A 355 -3.87 -18.97 5.21
C ALA A 355 -5.23 -19.68 5.23
N THR A 356 -5.72 -20.10 4.07
CA THR A 356 -7.02 -20.79 3.95
C THR A 356 -7.15 -21.99 4.89
N ARG A 357 -6.06 -22.77 5.07
CA ARG A 357 -6.04 -23.92 5.97
C ARG A 357 -6.24 -23.53 7.43
N LYS A 358 -5.64 -22.42 7.87
CA LYS A 358 -5.80 -21.88 9.23
C LYS A 358 -7.17 -21.23 9.40
N ARG A 359 -7.69 -20.58 8.36
CA ARG A 359 -9.05 -20.02 8.36
C ARG A 359 -10.09 -21.11 8.59
N VAL A 360 -10.00 -22.25 7.93
CA VAL A 360 -10.93 -23.38 8.11
C VAL A 360 -10.94 -23.87 9.57
N ILE A 361 -9.77 -23.97 10.22
CA ILE A 361 -9.68 -24.32 11.64
C ILE A 361 -10.36 -23.24 12.49
N PHE A 362 -10.06 -21.97 12.25
CA PHE A 362 -10.62 -20.88 13.04
C PHE A 362 -12.14 -20.73 12.82
N ASP A 363 -12.64 -20.89 11.61
CA ASP A 363 -14.09 -20.89 11.32
C ASP A 363 -14.80 -22.04 12.07
N HIS A 364 -14.13 -23.20 12.24
CA HIS A 364 -14.67 -24.34 12.99
C HIS A 364 -14.70 -24.08 14.51
N TYR A 365 -13.59 -23.63 15.10
CA TYR A 365 -13.46 -23.50 16.55
C TYR A 365 -13.91 -22.15 17.11
N LEU A 366 -13.70 -21.04 16.39
CA LEU A 366 -13.96 -19.70 16.93
C LEU A 366 -15.40 -19.22 16.70
N SER A 367 -15.98 -19.44 15.58
CA SER A 367 -17.32 -19.13 15.07
C SER A 367 -17.23 -18.63 13.63
N ALA A 368 -18.31 -18.73 12.87
CA ALA A 368 -18.34 -18.25 11.48
C ALA A 368 -18.14 -16.71 11.35
N ASP A 369 -18.40 -15.96 12.39
CA ASP A 369 -18.34 -14.47 12.42
C ASP A 369 -17.14 -13.89 13.18
N TRP A 370 -16.14 -14.71 13.55
CA TRP A 370 -15.01 -14.28 14.37
C TRP A 370 -14.19 -13.13 13.78
N LEU A 371 -14.16 -13.01 12.45
CA LEU A 371 -13.48 -11.92 11.74
C LEU A 371 -14.25 -10.60 11.82
N MET A 372 -15.61 -10.68 11.82
CA MET A 372 -16.48 -9.52 11.74
C MET A 372 -16.84 -8.95 13.13
N ARG A 373 -16.93 -9.83 14.13
CA ARG A 373 -17.32 -9.48 15.49
C ARG A 373 -16.34 -10.06 16.53
N PRO A 374 -15.08 -9.63 16.51
CA PRO A 374 -14.08 -10.18 17.42
C PRO A 374 -14.38 -9.77 18.87
N ASN A 375 -14.80 -10.73 19.69
CA ASN A 375 -14.78 -10.59 21.14
C ASN A 375 -13.48 -11.21 21.67
N ARG A 376 -12.59 -10.39 22.22
CA ARG A 376 -11.24 -10.81 22.60
C ARG A 376 -11.21 -11.93 23.63
N GLU A 377 -12.03 -11.82 24.68
CA GLU A 377 -12.06 -12.82 25.77
C GLU A 377 -12.57 -14.17 25.24
N ARG A 378 -13.69 -14.13 24.52
CA ARG A 378 -14.30 -15.33 23.92
C ARG A 378 -13.41 -15.97 22.85
N LEU A 379 -12.67 -15.17 22.08
CA LEU A 379 -11.71 -15.70 21.10
C LEU A 379 -10.53 -16.38 21.78
N ALA A 380 -10.01 -15.81 22.88
CA ALA A 380 -8.91 -16.42 23.64
C ALA A 380 -9.32 -17.78 24.23
N GLU A 381 -10.48 -17.85 24.88
CA GLU A 381 -11.01 -19.10 25.44
C GLU A 381 -11.22 -20.20 24.37
N ARG A 382 -11.72 -19.82 23.20
CA ARG A 382 -11.95 -20.78 22.10
C ARG A 382 -10.68 -21.20 21.41
N LEU A 383 -9.67 -20.33 21.30
CA LEU A 383 -8.37 -20.66 20.74
C LEU A 383 -7.66 -21.72 21.59
N GLU A 384 -7.84 -21.73 22.91
CA GLU A 384 -7.30 -22.75 23.80
C GLU A 384 -7.91 -24.15 23.55
N GLN A 385 -9.08 -24.20 22.91
CA GLN A 385 -9.75 -25.47 22.55
C GLN A 385 -9.25 -26.05 21.22
N VAL A 386 -8.50 -25.29 20.44
CA VAL A 386 -7.95 -25.77 19.16
C VAL A 386 -6.82 -26.77 19.43
N PRO A 387 -6.89 -28.00 18.96
CA PRO A 387 -5.82 -28.97 19.18
C PRO A 387 -4.49 -28.53 18.55
N ASP A 388 -3.41 -28.61 19.31
CA ASP A 388 -2.06 -28.22 18.87
C ASP A 388 -1.65 -28.90 17.55
N TYR A 389 -2.01 -30.18 17.38
CA TYR A 389 -1.67 -30.93 16.18
C TYR A 389 -2.34 -30.39 14.91
N GLU A 390 -3.55 -29.83 15.01
CA GLU A 390 -4.24 -29.22 13.86
C GLU A 390 -3.56 -27.92 13.44
N LEU A 391 -3.24 -27.06 14.42
CA LEU A 391 -2.51 -25.82 14.17
C LEU A 391 -1.13 -26.10 13.58
N TRP A 392 -0.41 -27.07 14.15
CA TRP A 392 0.92 -27.44 13.68
C TRP A 392 0.89 -28.03 12.27
N SER A 393 -0.01 -28.99 12.00
CA SER A 393 -0.16 -29.58 10.67
C SER A 393 -0.52 -28.54 9.61
N ALA A 394 -1.42 -27.61 9.93
CA ALA A 394 -1.75 -26.52 9.03
C ALA A 394 -0.53 -25.61 8.76
N HIS A 395 0.29 -25.35 9.79
CA HIS A 395 1.50 -24.55 9.66
C HIS A 395 2.56 -25.25 8.81
N GLU A 396 2.81 -26.55 9.04
CA GLU A 396 3.74 -27.35 8.23
C GLU A 396 3.36 -27.35 6.74
N LEU A 397 2.08 -27.52 6.43
CA LEU A 397 1.59 -27.47 5.05
C LEU A 397 1.75 -26.08 4.42
N CYS A 398 1.64 -25.00 5.21
CA CYS A 398 1.94 -23.66 4.74
C CYS A 398 3.43 -23.49 4.45
N ARG A 399 4.31 -23.99 5.31
CA ARG A 399 5.77 -23.97 5.12
C ARG A 399 6.20 -24.79 3.91
N GLN A 400 5.65 -25.98 3.72
CA GLN A 400 5.86 -26.80 2.51
C GLN A 400 5.44 -26.05 1.23
N SER A 401 4.26 -25.41 1.28
CA SER A 401 3.78 -24.58 0.17
C SER A 401 4.71 -23.40 -0.13
N LEU A 402 5.25 -22.74 0.91
CA LEU A 402 6.23 -21.68 0.76
C LEU A 402 7.53 -22.18 0.14
N VAL A 403 8.11 -23.26 0.63
CA VAL A 403 9.34 -23.85 0.09
C VAL A 403 9.15 -24.23 -1.38
N ARG A 404 8.03 -24.86 -1.73
CA ARG A 404 7.69 -25.17 -3.12
C ARG A 404 7.62 -23.91 -3.98
N TYR A 405 6.95 -22.87 -3.49
CA TYR A 405 6.86 -21.58 -4.19
C TYR A 405 8.25 -20.97 -4.43
N VAL A 406 9.12 -20.95 -3.43
CA VAL A 406 10.49 -20.42 -3.54
C VAL A 406 11.30 -21.19 -4.60
N ARG A 407 11.23 -22.51 -4.59
CA ARG A 407 11.91 -23.36 -5.58
C ARG A 407 11.46 -23.06 -7.01
N LEU A 408 10.15 -22.94 -7.23
CA LEU A 408 9.60 -22.60 -8.55
C LEU A 408 10.00 -21.18 -8.98
N HIS A 409 9.94 -20.23 -8.05
CA HIS A 409 10.31 -18.83 -8.32
C HIS A 409 11.78 -18.72 -8.75
N GLN A 410 12.69 -19.40 -8.05
CA GLN A 410 14.11 -19.41 -8.41
C GLN A 410 14.38 -20.11 -9.74
N GLN A 411 13.68 -21.20 -10.07
CA GLN A 411 13.81 -21.82 -11.38
C GLN A 411 13.42 -20.88 -12.53
N HIS A 412 12.43 -20.02 -12.32
CA HIS A 412 12.07 -19.00 -13.30
C HIS A 412 13.11 -17.88 -13.41
N SER A 413 13.65 -17.42 -12.29
CA SER A 413 14.74 -16.41 -12.28
C SER A 413 16.02 -16.93 -12.92
N LEU A 414 16.41 -18.18 -12.66
CA LEU A 414 17.59 -18.83 -13.23
C LEU A 414 17.48 -19.04 -14.76
N LYS A 415 16.28 -19.29 -15.29
CA LYS A 415 16.08 -19.39 -16.76
C LYS A 415 16.34 -18.06 -17.48
N CYS A 416 16.24 -16.94 -16.79
CA CYS A 416 16.49 -15.61 -17.34
C CYS A 416 17.97 -15.18 -17.25
N VAL A 417 18.77 -15.88 -16.41
CA VAL A 417 20.21 -15.63 -16.24
C VAL A 417 20.91 -16.96 -16.46
N VAL A 418 21.66 -17.10 -17.55
CA VAL A 418 22.49 -18.28 -17.82
C VAL A 418 23.50 -18.40 -16.68
N THR A 419 23.22 -19.27 -15.73
CA THR A 419 24.12 -19.59 -14.62
C THR A 419 24.82 -20.91 -14.86
N ASP A 420 25.98 -21.04 -14.24
CA ASP A 420 26.86 -22.19 -14.29
C ASP A 420 26.08 -23.51 -14.07
N PRO A 421 26.17 -24.54 -14.93
CA PRO A 421 25.46 -25.79 -14.79
C PRO A 421 25.66 -26.52 -13.45
N GLY A 422 26.73 -26.17 -12.70
CA GLY A 422 27.07 -26.76 -11.40
C GLY A 422 26.18 -26.32 -10.22
N GLU A 423 25.46 -25.21 -10.33
CA GLU A 423 24.54 -24.74 -9.27
C GLU A 423 23.11 -25.30 -9.38
N CYS A 424 22.76 -25.92 -10.48
CA CYS A 424 21.40 -26.35 -10.81
C CYS A 424 20.91 -27.61 -10.07
N GLY A 425 21.70 -28.22 -9.17
CA GLY A 425 21.42 -29.54 -8.58
C GLY A 425 21.09 -29.59 -7.10
N LYS A 426 21.27 -28.53 -6.32
CA LYS A 426 20.97 -28.56 -4.87
C LYS A 426 19.53 -28.11 -4.59
N ALA A 427 18.81 -28.93 -3.81
CA ALA A 427 17.49 -28.59 -3.32
C ALA A 427 17.57 -27.36 -2.41
N VAL A 428 17.00 -26.24 -2.86
CA VAL A 428 16.95 -24.98 -2.12
C VAL A 428 15.89 -25.10 -1.02
N LEU A 429 16.25 -24.74 0.20
CA LEU A 429 15.43 -24.83 1.41
C LEU A 429 14.92 -26.26 1.72
N ASP A 430 14.70 -26.53 2.98
CA ASP A 430 14.07 -27.77 3.47
C ASP A 430 12.82 -27.40 4.28
N PRO A 431 11.65 -27.99 3.99
CA PRO A 431 10.41 -27.70 4.72
C PRO A 431 10.44 -28.14 6.18
N ASN A 432 11.43 -28.93 6.62
CA ASN A 432 11.58 -29.38 8.01
C ASN A 432 12.51 -28.48 8.84
N ILE A 433 13.11 -27.46 8.24
CA ILE A 433 14.05 -26.56 8.89
C ILE A 433 13.35 -25.27 9.32
N LEU A 434 13.69 -24.77 10.52
CA LEU A 434 13.23 -23.49 11.03
C LEU A 434 13.49 -22.36 10.02
N THR A 435 12.42 -21.73 9.56
CA THR A 435 12.44 -20.75 8.49
C THR A 435 12.17 -19.35 9.02
N VAL A 436 13.14 -18.46 8.84
CA VAL A 436 13.03 -17.03 9.22
C VAL A 436 12.79 -16.20 7.97
N GLY A 437 11.72 -15.38 7.97
CA GLY A 437 11.40 -14.49 6.88
C GLY A 437 11.68 -13.02 7.19
N PHE A 438 12.24 -12.31 6.21
CA PHE A 438 12.40 -10.86 6.22
C PHE A 438 11.94 -10.32 4.86
N ALA A 439 10.82 -9.59 4.82
CA ALA A 439 10.36 -8.99 3.58
C ALA A 439 9.88 -7.55 3.79
N ARG A 440 10.64 -6.59 3.25
CA ARG A 440 10.43 -5.16 3.44
C ARG A 440 11.12 -4.37 2.32
N ARG A 441 10.73 -3.09 2.14
CA ARG A 441 11.54 -2.17 1.35
C ARG A 441 12.97 -2.11 1.90
N PHE A 442 13.95 -2.30 1.04
CA PHE A 442 15.36 -2.15 1.42
C PHE A 442 15.71 -0.67 1.52
N ALA A 443 15.92 -0.23 2.74
CA ALA A 443 16.40 1.08 3.13
C ALA A 443 17.23 0.92 4.40
N THR A 444 18.18 1.79 4.63
CA THR A 444 19.20 1.66 5.72
C THR A 444 18.57 1.49 7.11
N TYR A 445 17.49 2.23 7.41
CA TYR A 445 16.81 2.16 8.71
C TYR A 445 16.07 0.83 8.96
N LYS A 446 15.75 0.06 7.90
CA LYS A 446 15.13 -1.27 8.01
C LYS A 446 16.11 -2.35 8.45
N ARG A 447 17.40 -2.08 8.32
CA ARG A 447 18.54 -2.93 8.79
C ARG A 447 18.50 -4.36 8.21
N GLY A 448 18.22 -4.51 6.91
CA GLY A 448 18.13 -5.82 6.26
C GLY A 448 19.40 -6.68 6.38
N THR A 449 20.57 -6.05 6.47
CA THR A 449 21.86 -6.73 6.60
C THR A 449 22.37 -6.83 8.05
N LEU A 450 21.52 -6.56 9.07
CA LEU A 450 21.96 -6.60 10.47
C LEU A 450 22.59 -7.94 10.88
N LEU A 451 22.09 -9.05 10.34
CA LEU A 451 22.63 -10.39 10.61
C LEU A 451 24.05 -10.57 10.10
N LEU A 452 24.46 -9.84 9.06
CA LEU A 452 25.80 -9.91 8.50
C LEU A 452 26.89 -9.24 9.36
N ARG A 453 26.52 -8.53 10.42
CA ARG A 453 27.49 -7.95 11.36
C ARG A 453 28.29 -8.99 12.13
N TYR A 454 27.73 -10.21 12.27
CA TYR A 454 28.37 -11.34 12.95
C TYR A 454 28.36 -12.55 12.02
N PRO A 455 29.17 -12.54 10.93
CA PRO A 455 29.13 -13.53 9.88
C PRO A 455 29.38 -14.95 10.39
N ASP A 456 30.37 -15.16 11.26
CA ASP A 456 30.70 -16.48 11.80
C ASP A 456 29.55 -17.07 12.62
N ARG A 457 28.84 -16.22 13.39
CA ARG A 457 27.67 -16.66 14.14
C ARG A 457 26.52 -17.05 13.24
N LEU A 458 26.29 -16.29 12.17
CA LEU A 458 25.27 -16.59 11.17
C LEU A 458 25.61 -17.90 10.45
N LEU A 459 26.85 -18.11 10.03
CA LEU A 459 27.30 -19.34 9.39
C LEU A 459 27.17 -20.57 10.30
N LYS A 460 27.46 -20.42 11.58
CA LYS A 460 27.23 -21.49 12.57
C LYS A 460 25.75 -21.89 12.67
N LEU A 461 24.82 -20.93 12.60
CA LEU A 461 23.38 -21.21 12.58
C LEU A 461 22.94 -21.90 11.29
N LEU A 462 23.39 -21.39 10.12
CA LEU A 462 23.05 -21.93 8.81
C LEU A 462 23.59 -23.35 8.59
N ARG A 463 24.78 -23.65 9.13
CA ARG A 463 25.50 -24.93 8.96
C ARG A 463 25.32 -25.88 10.14
N ASN A 464 24.49 -25.55 11.13
CA ASN A 464 24.26 -26.41 12.27
C ASN A 464 23.68 -27.76 11.80
N PRO A 465 24.31 -28.90 12.14
CA PRO A 465 23.85 -30.20 11.63
C PRO A 465 22.61 -30.74 12.35
N THR A 466 22.33 -30.31 13.58
CA THR A 466 21.22 -30.83 14.39
C THR A 466 20.02 -29.89 14.45
N MET A 467 20.27 -28.59 14.50
CA MET A 467 19.23 -27.55 14.54
C MET A 467 19.56 -26.43 13.55
N PRO A 468 19.51 -26.72 12.25
CA PRO A 468 19.77 -25.73 11.23
C PRO A 468 18.67 -24.68 11.17
N VAL A 469 19.05 -23.50 10.67
CA VAL A 469 18.12 -22.39 10.42
C VAL A 469 18.28 -21.96 8.96
N GLN A 470 17.20 -21.54 8.32
CA GLN A 470 17.23 -20.98 6.98
C GLN A 470 16.52 -19.62 6.94
N PHE A 471 16.96 -18.75 6.03
CA PHE A 471 16.48 -17.40 5.89
C PHE A 471 15.96 -17.12 4.49
N ILE A 472 14.82 -16.45 4.43
CA ILE A 472 14.24 -15.93 3.18
C ILE A 472 14.14 -14.41 3.30
N PHE A 473 14.87 -13.73 2.42
CA PHE A 473 14.81 -12.28 2.27
C PHE A 473 14.05 -11.93 1.00
N ALA A 474 13.24 -10.87 1.04
CA ALA A 474 12.58 -10.30 -0.12
C ALA A 474 12.38 -8.79 0.06
N GLY A 475 12.25 -8.07 -1.05
CA GLY A 475 11.98 -6.64 -1.01
C GLY A 475 12.73 -5.87 -2.08
N LYS A 476 12.29 -4.64 -2.30
CA LYS A 476 12.82 -3.73 -3.33
C LYS A 476 13.47 -2.53 -2.67
N ALA A 477 14.58 -2.05 -3.21
CA ALA A 477 15.09 -0.71 -2.93
C ALA A 477 14.41 0.30 -3.87
N HIS A 478 14.27 1.56 -3.44
CA HIS A 478 13.81 2.60 -4.36
C HIS A 478 14.80 2.74 -5.53
N PRO A 479 14.35 3.01 -6.78
CA PRO A 479 15.25 3.12 -7.92
C PRO A 479 16.43 4.07 -7.73
N ALA A 480 16.22 5.17 -7.00
CA ALA A 480 17.25 6.15 -6.66
C ALA A 480 18.00 5.88 -5.33
N ASP A 481 17.72 4.75 -4.64
CA ASP A 481 18.36 4.41 -3.36
C ASP A 481 19.49 3.37 -3.58
N ASP A 482 20.66 3.84 -4.01
CA ASP A 482 21.84 2.98 -4.21
C ASP A 482 22.30 2.34 -2.91
N SER A 483 22.12 3.02 -1.75
CA SER A 483 22.41 2.42 -0.45
C SER A 483 21.52 1.21 -0.19
N GLY A 484 20.24 1.30 -0.48
CA GLY A 484 19.29 0.18 -0.37
C GLY A 484 19.64 -0.96 -1.34
N LYS A 485 20.04 -0.66 -2.59
CA LYS A 485 20.50 -1.65 -3.57
C LYS A 485 21.76 -2.37 -3.10
N SER A 486 22.70 -1.65 -2.51
CA SER A 486 23.92 -2.22 -1.93
C SER A 486 23.63 -3.21 -0.81
N LEU A 487 22.62 -2.95 0.04
CA LEU A 487 22.21 -3.91 1.09
C LEU A 487 21.70 -5.24 0.51
N ILE A 488 20.96 -5.19 -0.61
CA ILE A 488 20.52 -6.40 -1.33
C ILE A 488 21.73 -7.15 -1.86
N GLN A 489 22.64 -6.46 -2.54
CA GLN A 489 23.85 -7.03 -3.10
C GLN A 489 24.70 -7.73 -2.04
N GLN A 490 24.90 -7.10 -0.88
CA GLN A 490 25.65 -7.68 0.25
C GLN A 490 25.06 -9.03 0.71
N LEU A 491 23.73 -9.15 0.82
CA LEU A 491 23.08 -10.41 1.19
C LEU A 491 23.33 -11.51 0.17
N VAL A 492 23.17 -11.20 -1.13
CA VAL A 492 23.35 -12.15 -2.22
C VAL A 492 24.80 -12.61 -2.31
N GLN A 493 25.75 -11.67 -2.26
CA GLN A 493 27.17 -11.98 -2.30
C GLN A 493 27.62 -12.79 -1.08
N PHE A 494 27.14 -12.45 0.11
CA PHE A 494 27.45 -13.21 1.32
C PHE A 494 27.01 -14.68 1.19
N ALA A 495 25.79 -14.92 0.71
CA ALA A 495 25.29 -16.27 0.53
C ALA A 495 26.12 -17.09 -0.48
N ARG A 496 26.49 -16.47 -1.61
CA ARG A 496 27.32 -17.11 -2.66
C ARG A 496 28.75 -17.39 -2.20
N GLN A 497 29.43 -16.38 -1.65
CA GLN A 497 30.83 -16.49 -1.21
C GLN A 497 31.03 -17.53 -0.10
N ASN A 498 30.02 -17.74 0.73
CA ASN A 498 30.07 -18.70 1.82
C ASN A 498 29.43 -20.06 1.50
N GLY A 499 28.92 -20.26 0.27
CA GLY A 499 28.30 -21.54 -0.15
C GLY A 499 27.05 -21.90 0.62
N VAL A 500 26.25 -20.89 1.04
CA VAL A 500 25.01 -21.07 1.83
C VAL A 500 23.77 -20.57 1.08
N SER A 501 23.83 -20.50 -0.24
CA SER A 501 22.73 -20.05 -1.11
C SER A 501 21.53 -21.00 -1.11
N ASP A 502 21.67 -22.21 -0.57
CA ASP A 502 20.59 -23.16 -0.34
C ASP A 502 19.77 -22.84 0.92
N ARG A 503 20.32 -22.07 1.85
CA ARG A 503 19.72 -21.75 3.17
C ARG A 503 19.55 -20.25 3.47
N LEU A 504 20.24 -19.36 2.76
CA LEU A 504 20.05 -17.91 2.82
C LEU A 504 19.72 -17.42 1.43
N ILE A 505 18.45 -17.09 1.21
CA ILE A 505 17.87 -16.80 -0.10
C ILE A 505 17.34 -15.39 -0.15
N PHE A 506 17.62 -14.70 -1.26
CA PHE A 506 16.92 -13.49 -1.65
C PHE A 506 15.93 -13.78 -2.78
N LEU A 507 14.65 -13.42 -2.59
CA LEU A 507 13.61 -13.53 -3.60
C LEU A 507 13.42 -12.20 -4.32
N GLU A 508 13.61 -12.24 -5.62
CA GLU A 508 13.41 -11.08 -6.50
C GLU A 508 11.92 -10.76 -6.70
N ASP A 509 11.65 -9.54 -7.10
CA ASP A 509 10.34 -9.03 -7.50
C ASP A 509 9.24 -9.19 -6.44
N TYR A 510 9.56 -8.85 -5.19
CA TYR A 510 8.62 -8.88 -4.07
C TYR A 510 7.31 -8.16 -4.40
N ASP A 511 6.19 -8.87 -4.25
CA ASP A 511 4.83 -8.39 -4.46
C ASP A 511 3.86 -8.87 -3.36
N ILE A 512 2.56 -8.56 -3.48
CA ILE A 512 1.51 -8.97 -2.51
C ILE A 512 1.36 -10.49 -2.47
N GLY A 513 1.43 -11.20 -3.60
CA GLY A 513 1.31 -12.65 -3.66
C GLY A 513 2.44 -13.34 -2.91
N MET A 514 3.69 -12.88 -3.13
CA MET A 514 4.86 -13.35 -2.38
C MET A 514 4.77 -12.98 -0.90
N ALA A 515 4.33 -11.75 -0.57
CA ALA A 515 4.12 -11.31 0.80
C ALA A 515 3.17 -12.24 1.56
N ARG A 516 2.06 -12.62 0.92
CA ARG A 516 1.06 -13.53 1.48
C ARG A 516 1.65 -14.91 1.76
N LYS A 517 2.41 -15.48 0.82
CA LYS A 517 3.10 -16.77 1.00
C LYS A 517 4.10 -16.74 2.16
N LEU A 518 4.89 -15.66 2.26
CA LEU A 518 5.89 -15.50 3.32
C LEU A 518 5.23 -15.43 4.71
N VAL A 519 4.27 -14.53 4.92
CA VAL A 519 3.62 -14.38 6.24
C VAL A 519 2.78 -15.58 6.66
N GLN A 520 2.41 -16.45 5.72
CA GLN A 520 1.68 -17.69 6.00
C GLN A 520 2.59 -18.88 6.34
N GLY A 521 3.81 -18.91 5.76
CA GLY A 521 4.62 -20.13 5.74
C GLY A 521 5.97 -20.06 6.44
N VAL A 522 6.45 -18.90 6.91
CA VAL A 522 7.65 -18.83 7.76
C VAL A 522 7.30 -19.12 9.22
N ASP A 523 8.27 -19.60 10.00
CA ASP A 523 8.11 -19.84 11.43
C ASP A 523 8.33 -18.58 12.24
N VAL A 524 9.28 -17.75 11.81
CA VAL A 524 9.66 -16.51 12.48
C VAL A 524 9.69 -15.35 11.48
N TRP A 525 9.04 -14.25 11.84
CA TRP A 525 9.05 -13.00 11.08
C TRP A 525 10.04 -12.02 11.71
N LEU A 526 11.14 -11.74 10.99
CA LEU A 526 12.17 -10.81 11.45
C LEU A 526 11.76 -9.35 11.14
N ASN A 527 11.68 -8.54 12.19
CA ASN A 527 11.21 -7.15 12.10
C ASN A 527 12.07 -6.23 12.98
N ASN A 528 13.16 -5.71 12.44
CA ASN A 528 14.22 -5.04 13.17
C ASN A 528 14.52 -3.60 12.71
N PRO A 529 13.52 -2.74 12.43
CA PRO A 529 13.78 -1.35 12.03
C PRO A 529 14.43 -0.55 13.17
N ARG A 530 15.11 0.53 12.81
CA ARG A 530 15.65 1.49 13.78
C ARG A 530 14.50 2.34 14.35
N ARG A 531 14.38 2.40 15.68
CA ARG A 531 13.45 3.32 16.35
C ARG A 531 13.98 4.76 16.28
N PRO A 532 13.10 5.77 16.08
CA PRO A 532 11.65 5.74 15.86
C PRO A 532 11.25 5.77 14.37
N GLN A 533 12.12 5.39 13.45
CA GLN A 533 12.00 5.57 12.00
C GLN A 533 10.96 4.64 11.31
N GLU A 534 10.28 3.79 12.06
CA GLU A 534 9.15 2.97 11.56
C GLU A 534 7.84 3.49 12.13
N ALA A 535 6.97 4.00 11.28
CA ALA A 535 5.70 4.59 11.70
C ALA A 535 4.73 3.57 12.30
N SER A 536 4.50 2.45 11.64
CA SER A 536 3.61 1.39 12.14
C SER A 536 4.14 -0.02 11.86
N GLY A 537 4.33 -0.44 10.60
CA GLY A 537 4.84 -1.76 10.21
C GLY A 537 3.84 -2.89 10.41
N THR A 538 2.89 -2.98 9.49
CA THR A 538 1.77 -3.93 9.52
C THR A 538 2.15 -5.38 9.22
N SER A 539 3.36 -5.65 8.69
CA SER A 539 3.77 -7.01 8.29
C SER A 539 3.80 -8.00 9.46
N GLY A 540 4.19 -7.53 10.66
CA GLY A 540 4.15 -8.36 11.86
C GLY A 540 2.73 -8.75 12.29
N MET A 541 1.72 -7.90 12.04
CA MET A 541 0.31 -8.24 12.29
C MET A 541 -0.15 -9.34 11.33
N LYS A 542 0.22 -9.26 10.05
CA LYS A 542 -0.08 -10.27 9.02
C LYS A 542 0.56 -11.62 9.34
N ALA A 543 1.78 -11.61 9.85
CA ALA A 543 2.47 -12.80 10.34
C ALA A 543 1.74 -13.40 11.57
N ALA A 544 1.38 -12.55 12.55
CA ALA A 544 0.70 -12.98 13.78
C ALA A 544 -0.67 -13.64 13.53
N ILE A 545 -1.47 -13.15 12.58
CA ILE A 545 -2.74 -13.78 12.17
C ILE A 545 -2.53 -15.24 11.73
N ASN A 546 -1.34 -15.55 11.24
CA ASN A 546 -0.96 -16.89 10.82
C ASN A 546 -0.22 -17.69 11.90
N GLY A 547 -0.16 -17.22 13.14
CA GLY A 547 0.58 -17.88 14.22
C GLY A 547 2.10 -17.79 14.07
N VAL A 548 2.62 -16.96 13.17
CA VAL A 548 4.05 -16.78 12.96
C VAL A 548 4.65 -15.89 14.05
N LEU A 549 5.72 -16.34 14.68
CA LEU A 549 6.39 -15.63 15.77
C LEU A 549 7.08 -14.35 15.26
N ASN A 550 6.90 -13.25 15.95
CA ASN A 550 7.55 -12.00 15.59
C ASN A 550 8.85 -11.79 16.38
N LEU A 551 10.00 -11.89 15.70
CA LEU A 551 11.29 -11.50 16.25
C LEU A 551 11.53 -10.01 15.95
N ARG A 552 11.48 -9.17 17.02
CA ARG A 552 11.58 -7.72 16.91
C ARG A 552 12.78 -7.20 17.65
N SER A 553 13.35 -6.08 17.19
CA SER A 553 14.30 -5.34 17.99
C SER A 553 13.60 -4.68 19.19
N GLU A 554 14.31 -4.59 20.33
CA GLU A 554 13.81 -3.91 21.54
C GLU A 554 13.49 -2.43 21.30
N GLU A 555 14.08 -1.85 20.28
CA GLU A 555 13.85 -0.46 19.87
C GLU A 555 12.41 -0.20 19.41
N ARG A 556 11.64 -1.26 19.15
CA ARG A 556 10.24 -1.16 18.78
C ARG A 556 9.33 -1.70 19.89
N ARG A 557 8.82 -0.81 20.70
CA ARG A 557 7.56 -1.07 21.40
C ARG A 557 6.41 -0.87 20.38
N VAL A 558 5.96 -1.93 19.74
CA VAL A 558 4.56 -2.00 19.33
C VAL A 558 3.80 -1.89 20.64
N GLY A 559 2.90 -0.93 20.73
CA GLY A 559 2.33 -0.56 22.00
C GLY A 559 1.76 -1.76 22.73
N LYS A 560 1.55 -1.60 24.03
CA LYS A 560 0.81 -2.54 24.88
C LYS A 560 -0.54 -2.99 24.26
N GLU A 561 -0.94 -2.32 23.19
CA GLU A 561 -2.14 -2.57 22.38
C GLU A 561 -2.10 -3.88 21.57
N CYS A 562 -0.90 -4.39 21.20
CA CYS A 562 -0.71 -5.72 20.61
C CYS A 562 -0.20 -6.72 21.65
N ARG A 563 -0.81 -6.77 22.80
CA ARG A 563 -0.67 -7.91 23.71
C ARG A 563 -1.59 -9.02 23.18
N SER A 564 -1.20 -9.68 22.11
CA SER A 564 -1.53 -11.08 21.99
C SER A 564 -0.64 -11.81 23.00
N ARG A 565 -1.17 -12.21 24.10
CA ARG A 565 -0.66 -13.37 24.82
C ARG A 565 -0.98 -14.55 23.91
N TRP A 566 0.04 -15.04 23.25
CA TRP A 566 0.13 -16.43 22.80
C TRP A 566 1.00 -17.15 23.82
#